data_a4bb0e8212b3098672d951ff1b9fcbea
#
_entry.id   a4bb0e8212b3098672d951ff1b9fcbea
#
_cell.length_a   1.000
_cell.length_b   1.000
_cell.length_c   1.000
_cell.angle_alpha   90.00
_cell.angle_beta   90.00
_cell.angle_gamma   90.00
#
_symmetry.space_group_name_H-M   'P 1'
#
loop_
_entity.id
_entity.type
_entity.pdbx_description
1 polymer ?
#
loop_
_entity_poly.entity_id
_entity_poly.type
_entity_poly.pdbx_seq_one_letter_code
_entity_poly.pdbx_strand_id
1 'polypeptide(L)'
;MTTGRYAPSPSGRMHLGNLMCCLLAWLSAKSKGGQVLLRIEDLDAQRCPRRYADAIIDDLAWLGLAADGPEPPVYQSERSAVYAQYFEELARRGLVYPCFCSRSQLHAASAPHRSDGQVVYAGTCRSLTPAEITERAKTRAPAWRVRVPDEVIAFEDGHMGPCAENLARDCGDFLLRRSDGMFAYQLAVVVDDAAMGVTEVCLLYTSDAADDL
;
A
#
# COMPACT_ATOMS: atom_id res chain seq x y z
N MET A 1 -19.71 -9.40 -10.30
CA MET A 1 -19.97 -7.95 -10.36
C MET A 1 -18.64 -7.26 -10.15
N THR A 2 -18.30 -6.26 -10.98
CA THR A 2 -17.06 -5.50 -10.83
C THR A 2 -17.16 -4.58 -9.62
N THR A 3 -16.15 -4.62 -8.75
CA THR A 3 -16.01 -3.74 -7.59
C THR A 3 -14.70 -2.99 -7.70
N GLY A 4 -14.78 -1.73 -8.11
CA GLY A 4 -13.66 -0.78 -8.08
C GLY A 4 -13.54 -0.11 -6.72
N ARG A 5 -12.50 0.71 -6.54
CA ARG A 5 -12.35 1.50 -5.33
C ARG A 5 -11.66 2.84 -5.56
N TYR A 6 -12.03 3.84 -4.78
CA TYR A 6 -11.23 5.01 -4.48
C TYR A 6 -10.44 4.75 -3.20
N ALA A 7 -9.16 5.07 -3.21
CA ALA A 7 -8.27 4.84 -2.07
C ALA A 7 -7.36 6.06 -1.82
N PRO A 8 -7.94 7.26 -1.60
CA PRO A 8 -7.15 8.46 -1.40
C PRO A 8 -6.53 8.50 0.00
N SER A 9 -5.28 8.98 0.07
CA SER A 9 -4.61 9.36 1.31
C SER A 9 -4.92 10.83 1.60
N PRO A 10 -5.62 11.18 2.69
CA PRO A 10 -6.10 12.54 2.97
C PRO A 10 -5.00 13.41 3.59
N SER A 11 -3.85 13.53 2.93
CA SER A 11 -2.73 14.39 3.36
C SER A 11 -2.89 15.86 2.93
N GLY A 12 -3.88 16.14 2.08
CA GLY A 12 -4.25 17.45 1.55
C GLY A 12 -5.53 17.35 0.72
N ARG A 13 -5.87 18.42 -0.01
CA ARG A 13 -6.94 18.36 -1.01
C ARG A 13 -6.48 17.52 -2.22
N MET A 14 -7.44 16.89 -2.89
CA MET A 14 -7.16 16.18 -4.13
C MET A 14 -6.66 17.13 -5.22
N HIS A 15 -5.62 16.73 -5.93
CA HIS A 15 -5.18 17.39 -7.15
C HIS A 15 -5.75 16.69 -8.39
N LEU A 16 -5.55 17.30 -9.57
CA LEU A 16 -6.14 16.82 -10.82
C LEU A 16 -5.80 15.34 -11.12
N GLY A 17 -4.59 14.89 -10.81
CA GLY A 17 -4.19 13.49 -11.01
C GLY A 17 -4.99 12.52 -10.14
N ASN A 18 -5.26 12.87 -8.86
CA ASN A 18 -6.11 12.04 -8.00
C ASN A 18 -7.55 11.96 -8.56
N LEU A 19 -8.10 13.08 -8.99
CA LEU A 19 -9.44 13.15 -9.60
C LEU A 19 -9.53 12.33 -10.88
N MET A 20 -8.50 12.38 -11.72
CA MET A 20 -8.42 11.57 -12.94
C MET A 20 -8.42 10.08 -12.62
N CYS A 21 -7.65 9.65 -11.62
CA CYS A 21 -7.64 8.26 -11.17
C CYS A 21 -9.02 7.82 -10.67
N CYS A 22 -9.68 8.66 -9.87
CA CYS A 22 -11.06 8.40 -9.42
C CYS A 22 -12.05 8.30 -10.58
N LEU A 23 -11.97 9.21 -11.54
CA LEU A 23 -12.83 9.20 -12.73
C LEU A 23 -12.64 7.93 -13.55
N LEU A 24 -11.40 7.51 -13.80
CA LEU A 24 -11.11 6.28 -14.54
C LEU A 24 -11.60 5.03 -13.81
N ALA A 25 -11.40 4.96 -12.50
CA ALA A 25 -11.92 3.86 -11.68
C ALA A 25 -13.46 3.80 -11.72
N TRP A 26 -14.12 4.97 -11.67
CA TRP A 26 -15.57 5.06 -11.75
C TRP A 26 -16.09 4.62 -13.12
N LEU A 27 -15.52 5.16 -14.21
CA LEU A 27 -15.90 4.82 -15.59
C LEU A 27 -15.73 3.33 -15.85
N SER A 28 -14.59 2.74 -15.43
CA SER A 28 -14.33 1.33 -15.63
C SER A 28 -15.34 0.44 -14.91
N ALA A 29 -15.59 0.70 -13.63
CA ALA A 29 -16.55 -0.07 -12.85
C ALA A 29 -18.00 0.11 -13.38
N LYS A 30 -18.43 1.36 -13.60
CA LYS A 30 -19.81 1.67 -14.01
C LYS A 30 -20.12 1.20 -15.42
N SER A 31 -19.17 1.24 -16.36
CA SER A 31 -19.38 0.70 -17.71
C SER A 31 -19.67 -0.81 -17.73
N LYS A 32 -19.25 -1.52 -16.67
CA LYS A 32 -19.49 -2.94 -16.46
C LYS A 32 -20.70 -3.24 -15.54
N GLY A 33 -21.49 -2.23 -15.20
CA GLY A 33 -22.60 -2.35 -14.25
C GLY A 33 -22.15 -2.64 -12.82
N GLY A 34 -20.92 -2.26 -12.49
CA GLY A 34 -20.30 -2.49 -11.19
C GLY A 34 -20.51 -1.35 -10.19
N GLN A 35 -19.80 -1.44 -9.07
CA GLN A 35 -19.80 -0.47 -7.98
C GLN A 35 -18.39 0.06 -7.71
N VAL A 36 -18.31 1.23 -7.06
CA VAL A 36 -17.05 1.81 -6.59
C VAL A 36 -17.16 2.11 -5.10
N LEU A 37 -16.25 1.55 -4.32
CA LEU A 37 -16.19 1.74 -2.87
C LEU A 37 -15.18 2.85 -2.52
N LEU A 38 -15.38 3.50 -1.37
CA LEU A 38 -14.43 4.48 -0.84
C LEU A 38 -13.70 3.91 0.38
N ARG A 39 -12.38 3.94 0.33
CA ARG A 39 -11.50 3.70 1.47
C ARG A 39 -10.60 4.92 1.67
N ILE A 40 -10.55 5.41 2.88
CA ILE A 40 -9.66 6.50 3.28
C ILE A 40 -8.37 5.89 3.84
N GLU A 41 -7.24 6.21 3.21
CA GLU A 41 -5.92 5.67 3.56
C GLU A 41 -5.19 6.61 4.53
N ASP A 42 -5.66 6.61 5.78
CA ASP A 42 -5.25 7.48 6.88
C ASP A 42 -4.44 6.76 7.97
N LEU A 43 -3.60 5.78 7.58
CA LEU A 43 -2.73 5.05 8.52
C LEU A 43 -1.89 5.97 9.39
N ASP A 44 -1.38 7.05 8.84
CA ASP A 44 -0.65 8.09 9.57
C ASP A 44 -1.60 9.26 9.88
N ALA A 45 -2.28 9.17 11.02
CA ALA A 45 -3.27 10.17 11.44
C ALA A 45 -2.68 11.58 11.64
N GLN A 46 -1.37 11.72 11.86
CA GLN A 46 -0.72 13.03 11.97
C GLN A 46 -0.62 13.72 10.60
N ARG A 47 -0.34 12.96 9.56
CA ARG A 47 -0.26 13.45 8.18
C ARG A 47 -1.62 13.51 7.49
N CYS A 48 -2.60 12.76 7.98
CA CYS A 48 -3.92 12.56 7.37
C CYS A 48 -5.06 13.02 8.30
N PRO A 49 -5.19 14.32 8.60
CA PRO A 49 -6.24 14.81 9.49
C PRO A 49 -7.63 14.66 8.85
N ARG A 50 -8.61 14.29 9.65
CA ARG A 50 -9.98 13.95 9.23
C ARG A 50 -10.62 14.99 8.29
N ARG A 51 -10.38 16.29 8.50
CA ARG A 51 -10.92 17.37 7.65
C ARG A 51 -10.59 17.21 6.16
N TYR A 52 -9.46 16.56 5.82
CA TYR A 52 -9.15 16.32 4.40
C TYR A 52 -9.89 15.10 3.85
N ALA A 53 -10.19 14.10 4.69
CA ALA A 53 -11.05 13.00 4.29
C ALA A 53 -12.48 13.52 3.99
N ASP A 54 -13.01 14.38 4.87
CA ASP A 54 -14.33 15.00 4.68
C ASP A 54 -14.35 15.84 3.38
N ALA A 55 -13.30 16.65 3.14
CA ALA A 55 -13.19 17.43 1.91
C ALA A 55 -13.09 16.55 0.64
N ILE A 56 -12.44 15.39 0.70
CA ILE A 56 -12.38 14.43 -0.40
C ILE A 56 -13.77 13.86 -0.71
N ILE A 57 -14.53 13.50 0.31
CA ILE A 57 -15.91 13.00 0.17
C ILE A 57 -16.80 14.06 -0.49
N ASP A 58 -16.70 15.30 -0.03
CA ASP A 58 -17.45 16.44 -0.58
C ASP A 58 -17.05 16.72 -2.04
N ASP A 59 -15.76 16.73 -2.34
CA ASP A 59 -15.23 16.95 -3.70
C ASP A 59 -15.72 15.86 -4.67
N LEU A 60 -15.69 14.58 -4.26
CA LEU A 60 -16.19 13.46 -5.06
C LEU A 60 -17.71 13.56 -5.29
N ALA A 61 -18.48 13.91 -4.25
CA ALA A 61 -19.92 14.10 -4.38
C ALA A 61 -20.26 15.27 -5.33
N TRP A 62 -19.55 16.39 -5.20
CA TRP A 62 -19.73 17.55 -6.06
C TRP A 62 -19.45 17.24 -7.54
N LEU A 63 -18.47 16.37 -7.82
CA LEU A 63 -18.13 15.93 -9.18
C LEU A 63 -19.09 14.87 -9.73
N GLY A 64 -20.06 14.39 -8.96
CA GLY A 64 -20.94 13.28 -9.35
C GLY A 64 -20.24 11.92 -9.31
N LEU A 65 -19.14 11.80 -8.59
CA LEU A 65 -18.34 10.58 -8.41
C LEU A 65 -18.54 9.97 -7.00
N ALA A 66 -19.70 10.21 -6.37
CA ALA A 66 -20.00 9.62 -5.07
C ALA A 66 -19.79 8.09 -5.11
N ALA A 67 -19.17 7.56 -4.06
CA ALA A 67 -18.94 6.13 -3.94
C ALA A 67 -20.26 5.39 -3.65
N ASP A 68 -20.33 4.15 -4.13
CA ASP A 68 -21.35 3.20 -3.68
C ASP A 68 -20.82 2.52 -2.41
N GLY A 69 -21.66 2.11 -1.50
CA GLY A 69 -21.20 1.33 -0.36
C GLY A 69 -21.54 1.94 1.00
N PRO A 70 -20.93 1.42 2.08
CA PRO A 70 -21.31 1.83 3.42
C PRO A 70 -20.93 3.29 3.71
N GLU A 71 -21.78 3.94 4.47
CA GLU A 71 -21.48 5.22 5.12
C GLU A 71 -21.42 5.00 6.64
N PRO A 72 -20.33 5.42 7.28
CA PRO A 72 -19.13 6.06 6.73
C PRO A 72 -18.29 5.09 5.89
N PRO A 73 -17.40 5.63 5.01
CA PRO A 73 -16.45 4.81 4.26
C PRO A 73 -15.45 4.10 5.20
N VAL A 74 -14.71 3.15 4.66
CA VAL A 74 -13.66 2.43 5.41
C VAL A 74 -12.48 3.38 5.69
N TYR A 75 -12.07 3.49 6.97
CA TYR A 75 -10.88 4.23 7.40
C TYR A 75 -9.78 3.25 7.83
N GLN A 76 -8.59 3.34 7.25
CA GLN A 76 -7.48 2.44 7.59
C GLN A 76 -6.98 2.60 9.01
N SER A 77 -7.01 3.81 9.58
CA SER A 77 -6.66 4.08 10.98
C SER A 77 -7.49 3.28 12.00
N GLU A 78 -8.69 2.88 11.64
CA GLU A 78 -9.62 2.12 12.49
C GLU A 78 -9.44 0.60 12.37
N ARG A 79 -8.52 0.12 11.49
CA ARG A 79 -8.43 -1.30 11.12
C ARG A 79 -7.17 -2.01 11.63
N SER A 80 -6.43 -1.40 12.54
CA SER A 80 -5.16 -1.96 13.06
C SER A 80 -5.30 -3.39 13.60
N ALA A 81 -6.44 -3.75 14.22
CA ALA A 81 -6.70 -5.10 14.71
C ALA A 81 -6.81 -6.12 13.57
N VAL A 82 -7.38 -5.73 12.43
CA VAL A 82 -7.48 -6.60 11.24
C VAL A 82 -6.09 -6.82 10.66
N TYR A 83 -5.29 -5.77 10.50
CA TYR A 83 -3.92 -5.90 10.00
C TYR A 83 -3.04 -6.74 10.91
N ALA A 84 -3.24 -6.66 12.24
CA ALA A 84 -2.54 -7.49 13.20
C ALA A 84 -2.80 -8.98 12.97
N GLN A 85 -4.05 -9.38 12.71
CA GLN A 85 -4.41 -10.77 12.44
C GLN A 85 -3.68 -11.33 11.21
N TYR A 86 -3.66 -10.57 10.11
CA TYR A 86 -2.95 -11.00 8.89
C TYR A 86 -1.43 -11.00 9.09
N PHE A 87 -0.89 -10.04 9.81
CA PHE A 87 0.52 -10.00 10.16
C PHE A 87 0.93 -11.22 10.98
N GLU A 88 0.15 -11.58 12.01
CA GLU A 88 0.40 -12.75 12.85
C GLU A 88 0.31 -14.06 12.06
N GLU A 89 -0.64 -14.15 11.12
CA GLU A 89 -0.74 -15.30 10.22
C GLU A 89 0.52 -15.45 9.36
N LEU A 90 0.99 -14.36 8.74
CA LEU A 90 2.24 -14.36 7.97
C LEU A 90 3.45 -14.72 8.85
N ALA A 91 3.50 -14.24 10.08
CA ALA A 91 4.55 -14.55 11.04
C ALA A 91 4.54 -16.06 11.44
N ARG A 92 3.36 -16.66 11.69
CA ARG A 92 3.23 -18.10 11.95
C ARG A 92 3.69 -18.96 10.78
N ARG A 93 3.53 -18.47 9.56
CA ARG A 93 4.03 -19.16 8.35
C ARG A 93 5.53 -18.96 8.12
N GLY A 94 6.24 -18.21 8.98
CA GLY A 94 7.66 -17.91 8.80
C GLY A 94 7.96 -16.94 7.65
N LEU A 95 6.93 -16.24 7.15
CA LEU A 95 7.05 -15.31 6.04
C LEU A 95 7.44 -13.89 6.45
N VAL A 96 7.63 -13.65 7.77
CA VAL A 96 8.00 -12.34 8.31
C VAL A 96 9.31 -12.45 9.10
N TYR A 97 10.11 -11.40 9.06
CA TYR A 97 11.34 -11.32 9.86
C TYR A 97 11.63 -9.88 10.30
N PRO A 98 12.35 -9.70 11.43
CA PRO A 98 12.71 -8.39 11.95
C PRO A 98 13.84 -7.73 11.14
N CYS A 99 13.71 -6.45 10.90
CA CYS A 99 14.70 -5.62 10.21
C CYS A 99 15.13 -4.45 11.09
N PHE A 100 16.43 -4.31 11.31
CA PHE A 100 17.03 -3.28 12.14
C PHE A 100 17.77 -2.20 11.36
N CYS A 101 17.67 -2.19 10.03
CA CYS A 101 18.31 -1.18 9.19
C CYS A 101 17.75 0.21 9.41
N SER A 102 18.62 1.22 9.47
CA SER A 102 18.24 2.62 9.42
C SER A 102 17.94 3.06 7.98
N ARG A 103 17.27 4.20 7.79
CA ARG A 103 17.05 4.77 6.46
C ARG A 103 18.36 5.01 5.71
N SER A 104 19.37 5.55 6.39
CA SER A 104 20.69 5.78 5.80
C SER A 104 21.36 4.47 5.35
N GLN A 105 21.26 3.41 6.14
CA GLN A 105 21.78 2.08 5.75
C GLN A 105 21.04 1.50 4.55
N LEU A 106 19.73 1.70 4.44
CA LEU A 106 18.96 1.27 3.28
C LEU A 106 19.42 1.99 2.01
N HIS A 107 19.62 3.29 2.07
CA HIS A 107 20.14 4.07 0.93
C HIS A 107 21.58 3.73 0.58
N ALA A 108 22.46 3.51 1.57
CA ALA A 108 23.85 3.17 1.33
C ALA A 108 24.07 1.76 0.77
N ALA A 109 23.20 0.80 1.13
CA ALA A 109 23.29 -0.57 0.68
C ALA A 109 22.62 -0.82 -0.69
N SER A 110 22.00 0.21 -1.25
CA SER A 110 21.23 0.07 -2.48
C SER A 110 22.10 0.35 -3.69
N ALA A 111 22.37 -0.68 -4.42
CA ALA A 111 22.60 -0.64 -5.85
C ALA A 111 21.85 -1.84 -6.43
N PRO A 112 21.18 -1.75 -7.56
CA PRO A 112 20.86 -0.57 -8.36
C PRO A 112 19.48 0.00 -8.05
N HIS A 113 19.32 1.30 -8.28
CA HIS A 113 18.01 1.92 -8.35
C HIS A 113 17.26 1.37 -9.58
N ARG A 114 15.99 1.01 -9.45
CA ARG A 114 15.09 0.94 -10.62
C ARG A 114 15.09 2.32 -11.31
N SER A 115 14.71 2.34 -12.56
CA SER A 115 14.54 3.58 -13.34
C SER A 115 13.58 4.60 -12.70
N ASP A 116 12.77 4.17 -11.71
CA ASP A 116 11.85 4.97 -10.91
C ASP A 116 12.43 5.50 -9.58
N GLY A 117 13.73 5.29 -9.33
CA GLY A 117 14.40 5.75 -8.10
C GLY A 117 14.09 4.94 -6.84
N GLN A 118 13.27 3.89 -6.91
CA GLN A 118 12.96 3.08 -5.73
C GLN A 118 14.14 2.21 -5.30
N VAL A 119 14.38 2.18 -3.99
CA VAL A 119 15.45 1.42 -3.37
C VAL A 119 15.00 -0.02 -3.11
N VAL A 120 15.57 -0.97 -3.86
CA VAL A 120 15.36 -2.40 -3.61
C VAL A 120 16.11 -2.83 -2.35
N TYR A 121 15.42 -3.42 -1.40
CA TYR A 121 16.05 -3.88 -0.16
C TYR A 121 16.90 -5.15 -0.38
N ALA A 122 18.20 -5.06 -0.07
CA ALA A 122 19.18 -6.12 -0.30
C ALA A 122 19.07 -7.33 0.66
N GLY A 123 18.05 -7.40 1.53
CA GLY A 123 17.86 -8.56 2.42
C GLY A 123 18.82 -8.63 3.63
N THR A 124 19.51 -7.56 3.99
CA THR A 124 20.57 -7.52 5.03
C THR A 124 20.18 -8.20 6.36
N CYS A 125 18.90 -8.10 6.77
CA CYS A 125 18.43 -8.72 8.01
C CYS A 125 17.70 -10.06 7.79
N ARG A 126 17.59 -10.54 6.55
CA ARG A 126 16.79 -11.71 6.20
C ARG A 126 17.31 -13.02 6.82
N SER A 127 18.61 -13.10 7.07
CA SER A 127 19.30 -14.30 7.56
C SER A 127 19.87 -14.15 8.97
N LEU A 128 19.40 -13.16 9.75
CA LEU A 128 19.84 -12.98 11.12
C LEU A 128 19.49 -14.20 11.99
N THR A 129 20.44 -14.65 12.79
CA THR A 129 20.24 -15.69 13.80
C THR A 129 19.41 -15.16 14.98
N PRO A 130 18.77 -16.02 15.77
CA PRO A 130 18.04 -15.60 16.98
C PRO A 130 18.91 -14.81 17.98
N ALA A 131 20.21 -15.16 18.10
CA ALA A 131 21.13 -14.43 18.96
C ALA A 131 21.39 -13.01 18.47
N GLU A 132 21.62 -12.82 17.16
CA GLU A 132 21.81 -11.50 16.55
C GLU A 132 20.54 -10.65 16.65
N ILE A 133 19.36 -11.25 16.47
CA ILE A 133 18.08 -10.56 16.64
C ILE A 133 17.95 -10.05 18.07
N THR A 134 18.22 -10.91 19.06
CA THR A 134 18.16 -10.55 20.48
C THR A 134 19.12 -9.42 20.82
N GLU A 135 20.34 -9.46 20.31
CA GLU A 135 21.34 -8.42 20.55
C GLU A 135 20.93 -7.08 19.93
N ARG A 136 20.50 -7.08 18.67
CA ARG A 136 20.07 -5.86 17.98
C ARG A 136 18.80 -5.25 18.58
N ALA A 137 17.90 -6.07 19.08
CA ALA A 137 16.67 -5.64 19.75
C ALA A 137 16.92 -4.84 21.04
N LYS A 138 18.08 -5.01 21.69
CA LYS A 138 18.48 -4.22 22.88
C LYS A 138 18.69 -2.74 22.54
N THR A 139 19.10 -2.45 21.32
CA THR A 139 19.45 -1.09 20.89
C THR A 139 18.37 -0.42 20.07
N ARG A 140 17.54 -1.21 19.39
CA ARG A 140 16.52 -0.66 18.49
C ARG A 140 15.35 -1.62 18.31
N ALA A 141 14.12 -1.09 18.38
CA ALA A 141 12.93 -1.83 17.98
C ALA A 141 12.97 -2.17 16.47
N PRO A 142 12.64 -3.40 16.07
CA PRO A 142 12.64 -3.80 14.68
C PRO A 142 11.45 -3.24 13.92
N ALA A 143 11.66 -2.93 12.65
CA ALA A 143 10.61 -2.97 11.66
C ALA A 143 10.46 -4.43 11.16
N TRP A 144 9.35 -4.76 10.52
CA TRP A 144 9.06 -6.12 10.08
C TRP A 144 8.87 -6.16 8.57
N ARG A 145 9.53 -7.11 7.92
CA ARG A 145 9.48 -7.29 6.47
C ARG A 145 8.91 -8.66 6.11
N VAL A 146 8.24 -8.70 4.95
CA VAL A 146 7.85 -9.97 4.34
C VAL A 146 9.05 -10.59 3.62
N ARG A 147 9.11 -11.93 3.59
CA ARG A 147 9.99 -12.70 2.71
C ARG A 147 9.30 -12.88 1.38
N VAL A 148 9.69 -12.11 0.37
CA VAL A 148 9.12 -12.29 -0.97
C VAL A 148 9.72 -13.54 -1.63
N PRO A 149 8.93 -14.30 -2.41
CA PRO A 149 9.44 -15.42 -3.19
C PRO A 149 10.29 -14.93 -4.35
N ASP A 150 11.30 -15.71 -4.73
CA ASP A 150 12.08 -15.48 -5.94
C ASP A 150 11.42 -16.22 -7.12
N GLU A 151 10.29 -15.69 -7.54
CA GLU A 151 9.50 -16.22 -8.65
C GLU A 151 8.89 -15.09 -9.47
N VAL A 152 8.60 -15.37 -10.73
CA VAL A 152 7.90 -14.44 -11.62
C VAL A 152 6.42 -14.53 -11.36
N ILE A 153 5.81 -13.40 -11.02
CA ILE A 153 4.37 -13.24 -10.90
C ILE A 153 3.87 -12.58 -12.19
N ALA A 154 3.00 -13.27 -12.90
CA ALA A 154 2.38 -12.77 -14.12
C ALA A 154 0.91 -12.38 -13.84
N PHE A 155 0.48 -11.27 -14.44
CA PHE A 155 -0.89 -10.79 -14.38
C PHE A 155 -1.25 -10.05 -15.67
N GLU A 156 -2.53 -9.87 -15.89
CA GLU A 156 -3.05 -9.10 -17.02
C GLU A 156 -3.47 -7.72 -16.54
N ASP A 157 -2.79 -6.67 -17.02
CA ASP A 157 -3.24 -5.30 -16.82
C ASP A 157 -4.20 -4.90 -17.95
N GLY A 158 -5.36 -4.36 -17.56
CA GLY A 158 -6.43 -4.04 -18.51
C GLY A 158 -6.09 -2.95 -19.53
N HIS A 159 -5.02 -2.19 -19.30
CA HIS A 159 -4.54 -1.13 -20.19
C HIS A 159 -3.20 -1.49 -20.85
N MET A 160 -2.26 -2.02 -20.06
CA MET A 160 -0.90 -2.32 -20.51
C MET A 160 -0.77 -3.73 -21.14
N GLY A 161 -1.78 -4.60 -20.94
CA GLY A 161 -1.74 -6.00 -21.38
C GLY A 161 -0.95 -6.91 -20.42
N PRO A 162 -0.33 -7.99 -20.93
CA PRO A 162 0.39 -8.95 -20.09
C PRO A 162 1.58 -8.30 -19.36
N CYS A 163 1.60 -8.42 -18.04
CA CYS A 163 2.67 -7.95 -17.17
C CYS A 163 3.28 -9.12 -16.40
N ALA A 164 4.60 -9.06 -16.14
CA ALA A 164 5.31 -10.07 -15.38
C ALA A 164 6.44 -9.42 -14.58
N GLU A 165 6.50 -9.68 -13.28
CA GLU A 165 7.53 -9.13 -12.40
C GLU A 165 8.08 -10.20 -11.46
N ASN A 166 9.38 -10.11 -11.15
CA ASN A 166 10.00 -10.91 -10.10
C ASN A 166 10.15 -10.05 -8.85
N LEU A 167 9.33 -10.29 -7.83
CA LEU A 167 9.29 -9.45 -6.63
C LEU A 167 10.63 -9.42 -5.88
N ALA A 168 11.39 -10.51 -5.84
CA ALA A 168 12.68 -10.52 -5.15
C ALA A 168 13.70 -9.59 -5.81
N ARG A 169 13.71 -9.54 -7.16
CA ARG A 169 14.60 -8.70 -7.95
C ARG A 169 14.09 -7.27 -8.07
N ASP A 170 12.78 -7.12 -8.31
CA ASP A 170 12.21 -5.86 -8.76
C ASP A 170 11.68 -4.99 -7.61
N CYS A 171 11.34 -5.58 -6.46
CA CYS A 171 10.80 -4.91 -5.27
C CYS A 171 11.65 -5.15 -4.01
N GLY A 172 12.14 -6.38 -3.85
CA GLY A 172 12.77 -6.85 -2.61
C GLY A 172 11.75 -7.05 -1.48
N ASP A 173 12.26 -7.49 -0.33
CA ASP A 173 11.42 -7.69 0.86
C ASP A 173 10.92 -6.34 1.39
N PHE A 174 9.64 -6.07 1.29
CA PHE A 174 9.03 -4.81 1.69
C PHE A 174 8.52 -4.83 3.14
N LEU A 175 8.26 -3.64 3.69
CA LEU A 175 7.78 -3.47 5.05
C LEU A 175 6.31 -3.90 5.19
N LEU A 176 6.01 -4.62 6.28
CA LEU A 176 4.65 -4.90 6.74
C LEU A 176 4.29 -4.10 7.99
N ARG A 177 5.28 -3.85 8.87
CA ARG A 177 5.10 -3.07 10.10
C ARG A 177 6.35 -2.25 10.39
N ARG A 178 6.16 -1.00 10.74
CA ARG A 178 7.23 -0.05 11.11
C ARG A 178 7.72 -0.32 12.53
N SER A 179 8.90 0.19 12.86
CA SER A 179 9.47 0.07 14.21
C SER A 179 8.71 0.83 15.29
N ASP A 180 7.87 1.79 14.92
CA ASP A 180 6.95 2.49 15.82
C ASP A 180 5.62 1.73 16.04
N GLY A 181 5.48 0.54 15.43
CA GLY A 181 4.31 -0.33 15.55
C GLY A 181 3.22 -0.09 14.52
N MET A 182 3.30 0.96 13.71
CA MET A 182 2.33 1.26 12.65
C MET A 182 2.45 0.24 11.51
N PHE A 183 1.34 -0.24 10.99
CA PHE A 183 1.33 -1.11 9.82
C PHE A 183 1.69 -0.33 8.56
N ALA A 184 2.36 -0.99 7.63
CA ALA A 184 2.77 -0.38 6.38
C ALA A 184 1.64 -0.44 5.34
N TYR A 185 1.65 0.53 4.44
CA TYR A 185 0.70 0.65 3.34
C TYR A 185 0.55 -0.65 2.54
N GLN A 186 1.66 -1.32 2.24
CA GLN A 186 1.67 -2.55 1.44
C GLN A 186 0.85 -3.69 2.04
N LEU A 187 0.81 -3.80 3.37
CA LEU A 187 -0.06 -4.77 4.04
C LEU A 187 -1.51 -4.30 4.05
N ALA A 188 -1.72 -3.05 4.43
CA ALA A 188 -3.06 -2.52 4.65
C ALA A 188 -3.89 -2.52 3.35
N VAL A 189 -3.30 -2.09 2.22
CA VAL A 189 -4.02 -2.02 0.94
C VAL A 189 -4.48 -3.39 0.47
N VAL A 190 -3.63 -4.41 0.56
CA VAL A 190 -3.97 -5.78 0.11
C VAL A 190 -5.03 -6.41 1.01
N VAL A 191 -4.90 -6.24 2.33
CA VAL A 191 -5.90 -6.75 3.29
C VAL A 191 -7.25 -6.10 3.07
N ASP A 192 -7.28 -4.79 2.86
CA ASP A 192 -8.53 -4.07 2.68
C ASP A 192 -9.18 -4.33 1.33
N ASP A 193 -8.41 -4.36 0.24
CA ASP A 193 -8.93 -4.70 -1.08
C ASP A 193 -9.59 -6.10 -1.05
N ALA A 194 -8.96 -7.07 -0.39
CA ALA A 194 -9.53 -8.40 -0.22
C ALA A 194 -10.81 -8.38 0.67
N ALA A 195 -10.76 -7.70 1.81
CA ALA A 195 -11.88 -7.63 2.75
C ALA A 195 -13.09 -6.87 2.18
N MET A 196 -12.86 -5.87 1.34
CA MET A 196 -13.89 -5.08 0.67
C MET A 196 -14.42 -5.75 -0.61
N GLY A 197 -13.84 -6.89 -1.03
CA GLY A 197 -14.22 -7.59 -2.25
C GLY A 197 -13.88 -6.80 -3.52
N VAL A 198 -12.82 -6.01 -3.50
CA VAL A 198 -12.34 -5.27 -4.66
C VAL A 198 -11.85 -6.26 -5.72
N THR A 199 -12.35 -6.10 -6.94
CA THR A 199 -12.00 -6.97 -8.07
C THR A 199 -11.24 -6.23 -9.17
N GLU A 200 -11.22 -4.90 -9.11
CA GLU A 200 -10.55 -4.05 -10.09
C GLU A 200 -9.90 -2.85 -9.41
N VAL A 201 -8.62 -2.65 -9.73
CA VAL A 201 -7.80 -1.56 -9.19
C VAL A 201 -7.34 -0.69 -10.36
N CYS A 202 -7.69 0.61 -10.31
CA CYS A 202 -7.17 1.60 -11.24
C CYS A 202 -6.05 2.39 -10.55
N LEU A 203 -4.88 2.42 -11.18
CA LEU A 203 -3.71 3.18 -10.74
C LEU A 203 -3.17 4.01 -11.90
N LEU A 204 -2.66 5.21 -11.62
CA LEU A 204 -1.89 5.98 -12.57
C LEU A 204 -0.41 5.58 -12.45
N TYR A 205 0.17 5.07 -13.51
CA TYR A 205 1.59 4.71 -13.54
C TYR A 205 2.54 5.91 -13.59
N THR A 206 2.01 7.10 -13.79
CA THR A 206 2.75 8.36 -13.87
C THR A 206 2.57 9.17 -12.58
N SER A 207 2.86 8.56 -11.42
CA SER A 207 2.87 9.27 -10.14
C SER A 207 3.82 10.48 -10.16
N ASP A 208 4.88 10.44 -10.96
CA ASP A 208 5.82 11.56 -11.12
C ASP A 208 5.18 12.81 -11.75
N ALA A 209 4.16 12.64 -12.58
CA ALA A 209 3.44 13.77 -13.16
C ALA A 209 2.52 14.51 -12.17
N ALA A 210 2.27 13.93 -11.00
CA ALA A 210 1.42 14.50 -9.97
C ALA A 210 2.19 15.31 -8.92
N ASP A 211 3.50 15.04 -8.78
CA ASP A 211 4.39 15.76 -7.85
C ASP A 211 5.06 16.98 -8.52
N ASP A 212 4.97 17.11 -9.85
CA ASP A 212 5.57 18.20 -10.64
C ASP A 212 4.59 19.35 -10.98
N LEU A 213 3.38 19.34 -10.41
CA LEU A 213 2.38 20.41 -10.52
C LEU A 213 2.08 21.01 -9.16
#